data_faec08bc30b68562a897e67ffd1eb28c
#
_entry.id   faec08bc30b68562a897e67ffd1eb28c
#
_cell.length_a   1.000
_cell.length_b   1.000
_cell.length_c   1.000
_cell.angle_alpha   90.00
_cell.angle_beta   90.00
_cell.angle_gamma   90.00
#
_symmetry.space_group_name_H-M   'P 1'
#
loop_
_entity.id
_entity.type
_entity.pdbx_description
1 polymer ?
#
loop_
_entity_poly.entity_id
_entity_poly.type
_entity_poly.pdbx_seq_one_letter_code
_entity_poly.pdbx_strand_id
1 'polypeptide(L)'
;MSIESIQFTLRERFAAPLPEFYQRRIIFWQDEDREFESMLDELYIPDVTILKLTGTNNFAVKKLLLHDDLTGNYLIYNPFSYADPKDNWLLDIEKFSEEYRSDLISTRMNELNIEASPAMRKTVKLYAKFFDSKERIERLKRIGREYHTPLQLHIDIMAVLAGLNGGSAQDVFIAVLSAGQGEENNAVLSNIKKFGNIDAFWQLVRKYTGYIHEDEKALVLFAAHVLLTALAQTMNPSVLKGLERFISDSNKAYCYSIVHEWRNREDNGALWELCRSVEQELHLASRFEKQDIETLLTADIFPSIHEVILSRFFSEIADHVVKTELMLKTAENRRTSGWIERFENYYDCLYYVAKMQNFYQENAAGFHIVEPKAIWKLYTEKAYEMDSFYRHFHYAFGCTLKNSNVLLEDKLKHAADYVEGLYQNWFLKELTGCWTKAISDNLAALGYVSEIGKQRDFYSHYVKPLAGKNSRAFVIISDALRYEVAAELCDTITRTTKGTAKLDAVQAVFPSITKFGMAALLPGRKLSVNDGMDVLVDEMPTRSTDERGKILCAANMNSVAVQYTDVLNMKRAERRELVSGKEVVYIYHNTIDAIGDKAPTEKKVFDACEDAMQELSNILRIVINDMQGT
;
A
#
# COMPACT_ATOMS: atom_id res chain seq x y z
N MET A 1 -34.67 -0.89 -33.86
CA MET A 1 -35.75 -1.90 -33.86
C MET A 1 -36.23 -2.04 -35.32
N SER A 2 -36.41 -3.25 -35.85
CA SER A 2 -36.94 -3.39 -37.19
C SER A 2 -38.49 -3.25 -37.14
N ILE A 3 -39.11 -2.83 -38.26
CA ILE A 3 -40.56 -2.72 -38.37
C ILE A 3 -41.24 -4.06 -38.06
N GLU A 4 -40.60 -5.17 -38.37
CA GLU A 4 -41.06 -6.53 -38.08
C GLU A 4 -41.19 -6.81 -36.58
N SER A 5 -40.23 -6.33 -35.78
CA SER A 5 -40.26 -6.45 -34.31
C SER A 5 -41.38 -5.60 -33.69
N ILE A 6 -41.60 -4.40 -34.22
CA ILE A 6 -42.71 -3.52 -33.82
C ILE A 6 -44.04 -4.16 -34.17
N GLN A 7 -44.16 -4.67 -35.40
CA GLN A 7 -45.35 -5.36 -35.87
C GLN A 7 -45.64 -6.60 -35.02
N PHE A 8 -44.65 -7.38 -34.66
CA PHE A 8 -44.85 -8.53 -33.80
C PHE A 8 -45.39 -8.12 -32.42
N THR A 9 -44.77 -7.13 -31.79
CA THR A 9 -45.21 -6.65 -30.47
C THR A 9 -46.60 -6.06 -30.48
N LEU A 10 -46.95 -5.29 -31.52
CA LEU A 10 -48.28 -4.73 -31.65
C LEU A 10 -49.33 -5.82 -31.91
N ARG A 11 -49.02 -6.84 -32.72
CA ARG A 11 -49.90 -8.01 -32.93
C ARG A 11 -50.18 -8.75 -31.61
N GLU A 12 -49.17 -9.00 -30.80
CA GLU A 12 -49.39 -9.63 -29.50
C GLU A 12 -50.29 -8.79 -28.59
N ARG A 13 -50.10 -7.45 -28.57
CA ARG A 13 -50.92 -6.56 -27.76
C ARG A 13 -52.38 -6.56 -28.24
N PHE A 14 -52.60 -6.49 -29.53
CA PHE A 14 -53.99 -6.54 -30.09
C PHE A 14 -54.64 -7.90 -29.90
N ALA A 15 -53.90 -8.99 -29.89
CA ALA A 15 -54.39 -10.35 -29.66
C ALA A 15 -54.66 -10.66 -28.17
N ALA A 16 -54.12 -9.87 -27.24
CA ALA A 16 -54.34 -10.08 -25.82
C ALA A 16 -55.82 -9.90 -25.42
N PRO A 17 -56.36 -10.55 -24.39
CA PRO A 17 -57.74 -10.34 -23.91
C PRO A 17 -58.01 -8.88 -23.62
N LEU A 18 -59.22 -8.42 -23.98
CA LEU A 18 -59.64 -7.06 -23.63
C LEU A 18 -59.82 -6.93 -22.10
N PRO A 19 -59.48 -5.77 -21.52
CA PRO A 19 -59.86 -5.49 -20.15
C PRO A 19 -61.37 -5.56 -19.93
N GLU A 20 -61.78 -5.84 -18.69
CA GLU A 20 -63.19 -5.94 -18.32
C GLU A 20 -63.92 -4.64 -18.68
N PHE A 21 -65.09 -4.77 -19.32
CA PHE A 21 -65.94 -3.69 -19.83
C PHE A 21 -65.45 -2.95 -21.09
N TYR A 22 -64.33 -3.32 -21.69
CA TYR A 22 -63.84 -2.76 -22.96
C TYR A 22 -64.39 -3.59 -24.13
N GLN A 23 -64.89 -2.90 -25.17
CA GLN A 23 -65.47 -3.55 -26.40
C GLN A 23 -64.44 -3.58 -27.54
N ARG A 24 -63.42 -2.78 -27.47
CA ARG A 24 -62.33 -2.66 -28.46
C ARG A 24 -61.05 -2.23 -27.86
N ARG A 25 -59.97 -2.36 -28.60
CA ARG A 25 -58.62 -1.89 -28.20
C ARG A 25 -58.19 -0.72 -29.08
N ILE A 26 -57.77 0.36 -28.43
CA ILE A 26 -57.16 1.50 -29.09
C ILE A 26 -55.76 1.63 -28.48
N ILE A 27 -54.75 1.68 -29.36
CA ILE A 27 -53.34 1.88 -28.93
C ILE A 27 -52.83 3.16 -29.58
N PHE A 28 -52.37 4.09 -28.76
CA PHE A 28 -51.64 5.27 -29.24
C PHE A 28 -50.16 4.93 -29.34
N TRP A 29 -49.63 4.99 -30.56
CA TRP A 29 -48.20 4.82 -30.81
C TRP A 29 -47.53 6.21 -30.83
N GLN A 30 -46.82 6.55 -29.75
CA GLN A 30 -46.12 7.82 -29.60
C GLN A 30 -44.75 7.72 -30.26
N ASP A 31 -44.48 8.54 -31.29
CA ASP A 31 -43.21 8.64 -32.03
C ASP A 31 -42.90 10.13 -32.31
N GLU A 32 -42.55 10.86 -31.25
CA GLU A 32 -42.27 12.30 -31.28
C GLU A 32 -41.11 12.67 -32.23
N ASP A 33 -40.15 11.75 -32.40
CA ASP A 33 -38.99 11.92 -33.26
C ASP A 33 -39.24 11.49 -34.72
N ARG A 34 -40.44 10.96 -35.02
CA ARG A 34 -40.86 10.49 -36.35
C ARG A 34 -39.94 9.44 -36.97
N GLU A 35 -39.35 8.60 -36.15
CA GLU A 35 -38.38 7.58 -36.59
C GLU A 35 -39.03 6.52 -37.50
N PHE A 36 -40.32 6.25 -37.31
CA PHE A 36 -41.05 5.19 -38.01
C PHE A 36 -42.11 5.72 -38.97
N GLU A 37 -42.20 7.04 -39.13
CA GLU A 37 -43.26 7.66 -39.98
C GLU A 37 -43.26 7.15 -41.43
N SER A 38 -42.07 6.95 -42.02
CA SER A 38 -41.93 6.44 -43.39
C SER A 38 -42.21 4.95 -43.55
N MET A 39 -42.30 4.21 -42.44
CA MET A 39 -42.49 2.75 -42.43
C MET A 39 -43.93 2.36 -42.11
N LEU A 40 -44.81 3.32 -41.84
CA LEU A 40 -46.19 3.06 -41.48
C LEU A 40 -46.96 2.32 -42.57
N ASP A 41 -46.64 2.59 -43.83
CA ASP A 41 -47.32 1.97 -44.99
C ASP A 41 -46.96 0.47 -45.14
N GLU A 42 -45.87 0.02 -44.52
CA GLU A 42 -45.41 -1.37 -44.51
C GLU A 42 -46.00 -2.16 -43.32
N LEU A 43 -46.65 -1.46 -42.37
CA LEU A 43 -47.18 -2.07 -41.16
C LEU A 43 -48.56 -2.67 -41.41
N TYR A 44 -48.69 -3.97 -41.18
CA TYR A 44 -49.95 -4.67 -41.27
C TYR A 44 -50.29 -5.45 -39.99
N ILE A 45 -51.44 -5.12 -39.38
CA ILE A 45 -51.96 -5.83 -38.20
C ILE A 45 -53.39 -6.31 -38.55
N PRO A 46 -53.68 -7.61 -38.48
CA PRO A 46 -55.00 -8.13 -38.77
C PRO A 46 -56.10 -7.48 -37.90
N ASP A 47 -57.19 -7.13 -38.47
CA ASP A 47 -58.40 -6.54 -37.80
C ASP A 47 -58.10 -5.24 -37.02
N VAL A 48 -57.08 -4.48 -37.42
CA VAL A 48 -56.73 -3.19 -36.84
C VAL A 48 -56.60 -2.12 -37.92
N THR A 49 -57.27 -1.02 -37.73
CA THR A 49 -57.12 0.16 -38.60
C THR A 49 -56.04 1.06 -38.11
N ILE A 50 -55.02 1.36 -38.95
CA ILE A 50 -53.91 2.25 -38.62
C ILE A 50 -54.27 3.68 -39.05
N LEU A 51 -54.24 4.61 -38.09
CA LEU A 51 -54.52 6.03 -38.30
C LEU A 51 -53.27 6.87 -37.96
N LYS A 52 -52.88 7.72 -38.90
CA LYS A 52 -51.78 8.68 -38.67
C LYS A 52 -52.38 10.05 -38.33
N LEU A 53 -51.94 10.61 -37.20
CA LEU A 53 -52.25 12.00 -36.85
C LEU A 53 -51.37 12.95 -37.67
N THR A 54 -52.04 13.97 -38.27
CA THR A 54 -51.40 15.01 -39.10
C THR A 54 -51.38 16.38 -38.43
N GLY A 55 -51.96 16.50 -37.23
CA GLY A 55 -52.22 17.78 -36.55
C GLY A 55 -53.47 18.51 -37.03
N THR A 56 -53.95 18.24 -38.25
CA THR A 56 -55.16 18.84 -38.83
C THR A 56 -56.31 17.88 -38.83
N ASN A 57 -56.10 16.57 -38.64
CA ASN A 57 -57.14 15.55 -38.71
C ASN A 57 -57.63 15.08 -37.32
N ASN A 58 -57.20 15.66 -36.24
CA ASN A 58 -57.51 15.22 -34.87
C ASN A 58 -59.05 15.21 -34.60
N PHE A 59 -59.77 16.21 -35.08
CA PHE A 59 -61.23 16.26 -34.92
C PHE A 59 -61.94 15.16 -35.72
N ALA A 60 -61.49 14.87 -36.93
CA ALA A 60 -62.04 13.79 -37.74
C ALA A 60 -61.74 12.40 -37.08
N VAL A 61 -60.54 12.19 -36.55
CA VAL A 61 -60.20 10.98 -35.80
C VAL A 61 -61.07 10.88 -34.54
N LYS A 62 -61.28 11.97 -33.80
CA LYS A 62 -62.11 11.98 -32.60
C LYS A 62 -63.54 11.61 -32.94
N LYS A 63 -64.10 12.18 -34.01
CA LYS A 63 -65.45 11.85 -34.50
C LYS A 63 -65.55 10.38 -34.88
N LEU A 64 -64.63 9.86 -35.67
CA LEU A 64 -64.59 8.46 -36.06
C LEU A 64 -64.64 7.53 -34.84
N LEU A 65 -63.77 7.78 -33.83
CA LEU A 65 -63.63 6.92 -32.65
C LEU A 65 -64.84 7.03 -31.69
N LEU A 66 -65.53 8.17 -31.59
CA LEU A 66 -66.64 8.37 -30.64
C LEU A 66 -68.04 8.21 -31.24
N HIS A 67 -68.19 8.26 -32.59
CA HIS A 67 -69.48 8.26 -33.25
C HIS A 67 -69.61 7.29 -34.43
N ASP A 68 -68.59 7.25 -35.31
CA ASP A 68 -68.77 6.57 -36.59
C ASP A 68 -68.38 5.07 -36.47
N ASP A 69 -67.43 4.69 -35.66
CA ASP A 69 -67.07 3.29 -35.35
C ASP A 69 -66.71 3.10 -33.86
N LEU A 70 -67.61 2.39 -33.16
CA LEU A 70 -67.51 2.11 -31.75
C LEU A 70 -66.87 0.74 -31.41
N THR A 71 -66.64 -0.11 -32.42
CA THR A 71 -66.26 -1.52 -32.25
C THR A 71 -64.88 -1.88 -32.83
N GLY A 72 -64.40 -1.12 -33.81
CA GLY A 72 -63.15 -1.35 -34.50
C GLY A 72 -61.92 -1.14 -33.59
N ASN A 73 -60.86 -1.95 -33.79
CA ASN A 73 -59.55 -1.76 -33.14
C ASN A 73 -58.73 -0.75 -33.93
N TYR A 74 -58.05 0.12 -33.22
CA TYR A 74 -57.26 1.20 -33.83
C TYR A 74 -55.84 1.29 -33.27
N LEU A 75 -54.87 1.42 -34.19
CA LEU A 75 -53.52 1.89 -33.89
C LEU A 75 -53.43 3.36 -34.35
N ILE A 76 -53.21 4.26 -33.42
CA ILE A 76 -53.12 5.71 -33.69
C ILE A 76 -51.66 6.13 -33.59
N TYR A 77 -51.03 6.37 -34.72
CA TYR A 77 -49.68 6.91 -34.78
C TYR A 77 -49.70 8.40 -34.48
N ASN A 78 -49.05 8.79 -33.36
CA ASN A 78 -49.00 10.16 -32.88
C ASN A 78 -47.54 10.69 -32.89
N PRO A 79 -47.18 11.52 -33.90
CA PRO A 79 -45.86 12.14 -33.98
C PRO A 79 -45.78 13.49 -33.26
N PHE A 80 -46.75 13.84 -32.41
CA PHE A 80 -46.80 15.15 -31.76
C PHE A 80 -46.58 15.05 -30.27
N SER A 81 -45.84 16.04 -29.73
CA SER A 81 -45.71 16.31 -28.29
C SER A 81 -46.44 17.63 -27.99
N TYR A 82 -47.28 17.62 -26.97
CA TYR A 82 -48.06 18.79 -26.58
C TYR A 82 -47.48 19.40 -25.29
N ALA A 83 -47.06 20.67 -25.36
CA ALA A 83 -46.54 21.39 -24.21
C ALA A 83 -47.62 21.66 -23.13
N ASP A 84 -48.85 21.98 -23.57
CA ASP A 84 -50.06 22.06 -22.73
C ASP A 84 -50.97 20.87 -23.06
N PRO A 85 -51.38 20.05 -22.09
CA PRO A 85 -52.35 18.98 -22.31
C PRO A 85 -53.68 19.41 -22.96
N LYS A 86 -54.05 20.67 -22.85
CA LYS A 86 -55.26 21.23 -23.47
C LYS A 86 -55.18 21.31 -25.00
N ASP A 87 -53.96 21.32 -25.55
CA ASP A 87 -53.73 21.33 -26.99
C ASP A 87 -53.93 19.94 -27.63
N ASN A 88 -53.96 18.90 -26.80
CA ASN A 88 -54.24 17.54 -27.26
C ASN A 88 -55.78 17.28 -27.32
N TRP A 89 -56.33 17.43 -28.47
CA TRP A 89 -57.79 17.22 -28.72
C TRP A 89 -58.25 15.78 -28.51
N LEU A 90 -57.33 14.81 -28.46
CA LEU A 90 -57.63 13.38 -28.27
C LEU A 90 -57.26 12.92 -26.84
N LEU A 91 -56.90 13.82 -25.92
CA LEU A 91 -56.42 13.50 -24.58
C LEU A 91 -57.40 12.62 -23.78
N ASP A 92 -58.70 12.85 -23.93
CA ASP A 92 -59.74 12.07 -23.29
C ASP A 92 -59.75 10.61 -23.77
N ILE A 93 -59.57 10.38 -25.07
CA ILE A 93 -59.49 9.03 -25.65
C ILE A 93 -58.13 8.39 -25.27
N GLU A 94 -57.06 9.14 -25.39
CA GLU A 94 -55.71 8.67 -25.09
C GLU A 94 -55.58 8.16 -23.64
N LYS A 95 -56.16 8.85 -22.66
CA LYS A 95 -56.18 8.46 -21.24
C LYS A 95 -56.89 7.14 -20.95
N PHE A 96 -57.84 6.71 -21.80
CA PHE A 96 -58.55 5.46 -21.69
C PHE A 96 -58.08 4.41 -22.70
N SER A 97 -56.97 4.66 -23.40
CA SER A 97 -56.35 3.80 -24.40
C SER A 97 -54.98 3.30 -23.89
N GLU A 98 -54.46 2.27 -24.56
CA GLU A 98 -53.11 1.82 -24.32
C GLU A 98 -52.10 2.74 -25.02
N GLU A 99 -51.01 3.02 -24.36
CA GLU A 99 -49.89 3.74 -24.95
C GLU A 99 -48.83 2.74 -25.43
N TYR A 100 -48.33 2.93 -26.63
CA TYR A 100 -47.17 2.22 -27.17
C TYR A 100 -46.09 3.21 -27.60
N ARG A 101 -44.90 3.01 -27.12
CA ARG A 101 -43.71 3.78 -27.49
C ARG A 101 -42.68 2.79 -28.00
N SER A 102 -42.31 2.89 -29.25
CA SER A 102 -41.35 1.98 -29.90
C SER A 102 -40.09 2.69 -30.36
N ASP A 103 -39.81 3.87 -29.82
CA ASP A 103 -38.55 4.53 -30.14
C ASP A 103 -37.35 3.75 -29.58
N LEU A 104 -36.22 3.89 -30.25
CA LEU A 104 -34.96 3.26 -29.89
C LEU A 104 -34.53 3.64 -28.46
N ILE A 105 -34.91 4.83 -28.00
CA ILE A 105 -34.63 5.37 -26.68
C ILE A 105 -35.41 4.62 -25.61
N SER A 106 -36.73 4.43 -25.79
CA SER A 106 -37.56 3.68 -24.84
C SER A 106 -37.09 2.23 -24.71
N THR A 107 -36.71 1.62 -25.83
CA THR A 107 -36.16 0.26 -25.84
C THR A 107 -34.87 0.21 -25.02
N ARG A 108 -33.94 1.13 -25.25
CA ARG A 108 -32.68 1.23 -24.47
C ARG A 108 -32.93 1.50 -23.00
N MET A 109 -33.87 2.39 -22.68
CA MET A 109 -34.22 2.68 -21.29
C MET A 109 -34.73 1.42 -20.57
N ASN A 110 -35.58 0.63 -21.21
CA ASN A 110 -36.08 -0.63 -20.65
C ASN A 110 -34.95 -1.67 -20.50
N GLU A 111 -34.09 -1.83 -21.51
CA GLU A 111 -32.99 -2.77 -21.48
C GLU A 111 -31.98 -2.47 -20.36
N LEU A 112 -31.86 -1.22 -19.95
CA LEU A 112 -30.91 -0.72 -18.97
C LEU A 112 -31.53 -0.37 -17.61
N ASN A 113 -32.80 -0.71 -17.38
CA ASN A 113 -33.52 -0.37 -16.16
C ASN A 113 -33.50 1.15 -15.85
N ILE A 114 -33.64 1.97 -16.88
CA ILE A 114 -33.71 3.42 -16.74
C ILE A 114 -35.17 3.84 -16.60
N GLU A 115 -35.50 4.60 -15.54
CA GLU A 115 -36.84 5.10 -15.29
C GLU A 115 -37.37 5.95 -16.44
N ALA A 116 -38.63 5.68 -16.87
CA ALA A 116 -39.28 6.38 -17.98
C ALA A 116 -39.77 7.78 -17.55
N SER A 117 -38.84 8.72 -17.37
CA SER A 117 -39.14 10.13 -17.08
C SER A 117 -38.63 11.05 -18.21
N PRO A 118 -39.25 12.24 -18.41
CA PRO A 118 -38.77 13.19 -19.43
C PRO A 118 -37.30 13.61 -19.23
N ALA A 119 -36.84 13.73 -17.99
CA ALA A 119 -35.46 14.07 -17.66
C ALA A 119 -34.50 12.95 -18.09
N MET A 120 -34.84 11.69 -17.81
CA MET A 120 -34.01 10.54 -18.19
C MET A 120 -34.02 10.35 -19.72
N ARG A 121 -35.13 10.53 -20.38
CA ARG A 121 -35.20 10.52 -21.86
C ARG A 121 -34.28 11.56 -22.49
N LYS A 122 -34.29 12.79 -21.97
CA LYS A 122 -33.38 13.87 -22.41
C LYS A 122 -31.92 13.47 -22.19
N THR A 123 -31.62 12.82 -21.09
CA THR A 123 -30.25 12.35 -20.77
C THR A 123 -29.82 11.24 -21.74
N VAL A 124 -30.67 10.25 -22.02
CA VAL A 124 -30.37 9.19 -23.00
C VAL A 124 -30.13 9.79 -24.40
N LYS A 125 -30.93 10.76 -24.84
CA LYS A 125 -30.72 11.50 -26.10
C LYS A 125 -29.34 12.19 -26.12
N LEU A 126 -28.92 12.79 -25.02
CA LEU A 126 -27.63 13.47 -24.90
C LEU A 126 -26.43 12.52 -25.17
N TYR A 127 -26.60 11.23 -24.87
CA TYR A 127 -25.58 10.19 -25.04
C TYR A 127 -25.81 9.29 -26.26
N ALA A 128 -26.49 9.77 -27.33
CA ALA A 128 -26.77 8.98 -28.52
C ALA A 128 -25.51 8.25 -29.04
N LYS A 129 -24.39 8.95 -29.19
CA LYS A 129 -23.10 8.37 -29.64
C LYS A 129 -22.56 7.27 -28.71
N PHE A 130 -22.83 7.34 -27.42
CA PHE A 130 -22.45 6.29 -26.48
C PHE A 130 -23.24 5.00 -26.79
N PHE A 131 -24.53 5.16 -27.04
CA PHE A 131 -25.47 4.06 -27.30
C PHE A 131 -25.36 3.44 -28.70
N ASP A 132 -24.51 3.96 -29.59
CA ASP A 132 -24.24 3.36 -30.91
C ASP A 132 -23.33 2.11 -30.83
N SER A 133 -22.72 1.83 -29.68
CA SER A 133 -21.84 0.68 -29.48
C SER A 133 -22.48 -0.36 -28.57
N LYS A 134 -22.68 -1.57 -29.09
CA LYS A 134 -23.15 -2.71 -28.30
C LYS A 134 -22.24 -3.02 -27.11
N GLU A 135 -20.93 -2.90 -27.30
CA GLU A 135 -19.94 -3.14 -26.23
C GLU A 135 -20.13 -2.16 -25.06
N ARG A 136 -20.29 -0.86 -25.32
CA ARG A 136 -20.51 0.15 -24.28
C ARG A 136 -21.83 -0.09 -23.54
N ILE A 137 -22.89 -0.45 -24.27
CA ILE A 137 -24.18 -0.79 -23.67
C ILE A 137 -24.06 -2.01 -22.76
N GLU A 138 -23.39 -3.08 -23.20
CA GLU A 138 -23.17 -4.27 -22.39
C GLU A 138 -22.32 -3.98 -21.14
N ARG A 139 -21.32 -3.10 -21.25
CA ARG A 139 -20.53 -2.68 -20.07
C ARG A 139 -21.39 -1.89 -19.08
N LEU A 140 -22.23 -0.96 -19.56
CA LEU A 140 -23.16 -0.22 -18.69
C LEU A 140 -24.17 -1.18 -18.02
N LYS A 141 -24.69 -2.16 -18.76
CA LYS A 141 -25.63 -3.16 -18.25
C LYS A 141 -25.01 -4.04 -17.16
N ARG A 142 -23.71 -4.38 -17.28
CA ARG A 142 -22.98 -5.17 -16.27
C ARG A 142 -22.85 -4.46 -14.93
N ILE A 143 -22.95 -3.13 -14.88
CA ILE A 143 -22.97 -2.38 -13.62
C ILE A 143 -24.20 -2.78 -12.79
N GLY A 144 -25.30 -3.20 -13.44
CA GLY A 144 -26.48 -3.80 -12.79
C GLY A 144 -27.27 -2.84 -11.90
N ARG A 145 -27.20 -1.52 -12.19
CA ARG A 145 -27.88 -0.47 -11.43
C ARG A 145 -29.22 -0.09 -12.07
N GLU A 146 -30.18 0.26 -11.25
CA GLU A 146 -31.40 0.95 -11.69
C GLU A 146 -31.17 2.45 -11.68
N TYR A 147 -31.59 3.15 -12.75
CA TYR A 147 -31.32 4.58 -12.91
C TYR A 147 -32.60 5.40 -12.70
N HIS A 148 -32.65 6.11 -11.58
CA HIS A 148 -33.75 7.00 -11.23
C HIS A 148 -33.42 8.48 -11.42
N THR A 149 -32.14 8.83 -11.58
CA THR A 149 -31.69 10.22 -11.73
C THR A 149 -30.67 10.37 -12.86
N PRO A 150 -30.73 11.49 -13.61
CA PRO A 150 -29.72 11.81 -14.62
C PRO A 150 -28.28 11.74 -14.10
N LEU A 151 -28.04 12.15 -12.84
CA LEU A 151 -26.72 12.18 -12.22
C LEU A 151 -26.07 10.79 -12.16
N GLN A 152 -26.83 9.77 -11.76
CA GLN A 152 -26.32 8.39 -11.70
C GLN A 152 -25.94 7.88 -13.09
N LEU A 153 -26.81 8.14 -14.08
CA LEU A 153 -26.57 7.74 -15.47
C LEU A 153 -25.36 8.46 -16.06
N HIS A 154 -25.18 9.76 -15.78
CA HIS A 154 -23.98 10.51 -16.19
C HIS A 154 -22.70 9.88 -15.65
N ILE A 155 -22.67 9.57 -14.35
CA ILE A 155 -21.48 9.00 -13.69
C ILE A 155 -21.14 7.64 -14.30
N ASP A 156 -22.10 6.73 -14.46
CA ASP A 156 -21.82 5.38 -14.94
C ASP A 156 -21.46 5.35 -16.43
N ILE A 157 -22.06 6.21 -17.26
CA ILE A 157 -21.63 6.38 -18.66
C ILE A 157 -20.17 6.87 -18.72
N MET A 158 -19.82 7.85 -17.91
CA MET A 158 -18.43 8.36 -17.86
C MET A 158 -17.46 7.31 -17.30
N ALA A 159 -17.88 6.52 -16.32
CA ALA A 159 -17.10 5.40 -15.82
C ALA A 159 -16.79 4.37 -16.91
N VAL A 160 -17.80 3.99 -17.70
CA VAL A 160 -17.60 3.09 -18.85
C VAL A 160 -16.64 3.68 -19.88
N LEU A 161 -16.76 4.98 -20.19
CA LEU A 161 -15.86 5.68 -21.12
C LEU A 161 -14.43 5.81 -20.57
N ALA A 162 -14.29 5.87 -19.26
CA ALA A 162 -13.01 5.85 -18.57
C ALA A 162 -12.38 4.45 -18.44
N GLY A 163 -13.04 3.42 -18.96
CA GLY A 163 -12.54 2.05 -18.87
C GLY A 163 -12.90 1.32 -17.58
N LEU A 164 -13.68 1.93 -16.69
CA LEU A 164 -14.07 1.38 -15.39
C LEU A 164 -15.26 0.43 -15.52
N ASN A 165 -15.45 -0.45 -14.54
CA ASN A 165 -16.59 -1.38 -14.47
C ASN A 165 -17.73 -0.82 -13.59
N GLY A 166 -17.87 0.48 -13.51
CA GLY A 166 -18.73 1.25 -12.61
C GLY A 166 -17.88 2.05 -11.63
N GLY A 167 -18.52 2.86 -10.81
CA GLY A 167 -17.80 3.66 -9.82
C GLY A 167 -18.57 4.92 -9.39
N SER A 168 -17.85 5.76 -8.69
CA SER A 168 -18.31 7.09 -8.26
C SER A 168 -17.80 8.19 -9.21
N ALA A 169 -18.26 9.40 -9.03
CA ALA A 169 -17.69 10.57 -9.71
C ALA A 169 -16.18 10.71 -9.41
N GLN A 170 -15.77 10.36 -8.21
CA GLN A 170 -14.38 10.36 -7.77
C GLN A 170 -13.50 9.41 -8.61
N ASP A 171 -13.97 8.20 -8.90
CA ASP A 171 -13.26 7.23 -9.75
C ASP A 171 -13.07 7.76 -11.17
N VAL A 172 -14.09 8.44 -11.71
CA VAL A 172 -14.00 9.09 -13.02
C VAL A 172 -12.97 10.21 -13.02
N PHE A 173 -12.94 11.05 -11.97
CA PHE A 173 -11.96 12.14 -11.85
C PHE A 173 -10.53 11.60 -11.73
N ILE A 174 -10.33 10.57 -10.93
CA ILE A 174 -9.03 9.89 -10.80
C ILE A 174 -8.61 9.31 -12.17
N ALA A 175 -9.49 8.63 -12.88
CA ALA A 175 -9.18 8.05 -14.18
C ALA A 175 -8.81 9.12 -15.22
N VAL A 176 -9.52 10.25 -15.25
CA VAL A 176 -9.19 11.38 -16.14
C VAL A 176 -7.84 11.97 -15.79
N LEU A 177 -7.58 12.27 -14.51
CA LEU A 177 -6.31 12.88 -14.08
C LEU A 177 -5.12 11.92 -14.22
N SER A 178 -5.32 10.61 -14.04
CA SER A 178 -4.29 9.58 -14.24
C SER A 178 -3.90 9.39 -15.71
N ALA A 179 -4.82 9.66 -16.65
CA ALA A 179 -4.56 9.53 -18.08
C ALA A 179 -3.68 10.66 -18.66
N GLY A 180 -3.28 11.64 -17.86
CA GLY A 180 -2.36 12.71 -18.22
C GLY A 180 -2.98 14.12 -18.16
N GLN A 181 -2.12 15.12 -18.09
CA GLN A 181 -2.50 16.53 -17.93
C GLN A 181 -2.78 17.26 -19.25
N GLY A 182 -2.27 16.74 -20.35
CA GLY A 182 -2.47 17.31 -21.71
C GLY A 182 -3.81 16.86 -22.27
N GLU A 183 -4.72 17.80 -22.57
CA GLU A 183 -6.04 17.46 -23.11
C GLU A 183 -6.00 16.69 -24.43
N GLU A 184 -5.04 17.00 -25.29
CA GLU A 184 -4.86 16.34 -26.59
C GLU A 184 -4.43 14.87 -26.47
N ASN A 185 -3.67 14.54 -25.43
CA ASN A 185 -3.10 13.21 -25.21
C ASN A 185 -3.87 12.40 -24.17
N ASN A 186 -4.92 12.98 -23.54
CA ASN A 186 -5.71 12.30 -22.54
C ASN A 186 -6.79 11.43 -23.20
N ALA A 187 -6.53 10.13 -23.27
CA ALA A 187 -7.41 9.17 -23.92
C ALA A 187 -8.80 9.09 -23.25
N VAL A 188 -8.88 9.22 -21.92
CA VAL A 188 -10.15 9.18 -21.19
C VAL A 188 -10.99 10.41 -21.50
N LEU A 189 -10.42 11.60 -21.44
CA LEU A 189 -11.12 12.84 -21.78
C LEU A 189 -11.53 12.85 -23.25
N SER A 190 -10.71 12.35 -24.15
CA SER A 190 -11.02 12.19 -25.56
C SER A 190 -12.24 11.27 -25.79
N ASN A 191 -12.33 10.17 -25.06
CA ASN A 191 -13.50 9.29 -25.10
C ASN A 191 -14.77 9.99 -24.59
N ILE A 192 -14.65 10.75 -23.49
CA ILE A 192 -15.77 11.54 -22.94
C ILE A 192 -16.21 12.62 -23.96
N LYS A 193 -15.29 13.33 -24.61
CA LYS A 193 -15.58 14.31 -25.66
C LYS A 193 -16.25 13.66 -26.87
N LYS A 194 -15.78 12.50 -27.31
CA LYS A 194 -16.23 11.86 -28.56
C LYS A 194 -17.56 11.10 -28.41
N PHE A 195 -17.72 10.36 -27.33
CA PHE A 195 -18.81 9.42 -27.12
C PHE A 195 -19.72 9.78 -25.95
N GLY A 196 -19.29 10.67 -25.07
CA GLY A 196 -20.02 11.16 -23.92
C GLY A 196 -20.52 12.58 -24.09
N ASN A 197 -20.50 13.33 -23.00
CA ASN A 197 -20.83 14.76 -22.97
C ASN A 197 -19.86 15.49 -22.04
N ILE A 198 -19.03 16.34 -22.64
CA ILE A 198 -17.96 17.05 -21.90
C ILE A 198 -18.53 18.11 -20.94
N ASP A 199 -19.65 18.74 -21.29
CA ASP A 199 -20.26 19.74 -20.42
C ASP A 199 -20.83 19.08 -19.15
N ALA A 200 -21.43 17.89 -19.29
CA ALA A 200 -21.88 17.10 -18.16
C ALA A 200 -20.71 16.66 -17.27
N PHE A 201 -19.54 16.34 -17.85
CA PHE A 201 -18.34 16.05 -17.08
C PHE A 201 -17.91 17.26 -16.23
N TRP A 202 -17.78 18.44 -16.83
CA TRP A 202 -17.40 19.64 -16.09
C TRP A 202 -18.44 20.08 -15.06
N GLN A 203 -19.73 19.81 -15.32
CA GLN A 203 -20.78 20.01 -14.31
C GLN A 203 -20.61 19.07 -13.10
N LEU A 204 -20.22 17.81 -13.31
CA LEU A 204 -19.90 16.89 -12.21
C LEU A 204 -18.66 17.38 -11.44
N VAL A 205 -17.59 17.77 -12.14
CA VAL A 205 -16.40 18.33 -11.53
C VAL A 205 -16.76 19.54 -10.65
N ARG A 206 -17.50 20.51 -11.20
CA ARG A 206 -17.96 21.70 -10.45
C ARG A 206 -18.79 21.33 -9.22
N LYS A 207 -19.72 20.40 -9.38
CA LYS A 207 -20.62 19.97 -8.29
C LYS A 207 -19.87 19.37 -7.12
N TYR A 208 -18.88 18.52 -7.39
CA TYR A 208 -18.20 17.74 -6.35
C TYR A 208 -16.94 18.39 -5.83
N THR A 209 -16.20 19.12 -6.67
CA THR A 209 -14.91 19.72 -6.28
C THR A 209 -14.96 21.24 -6.15
N GLY A 210 -15.99 21.90 -6.69
CA GLY A 210 -16.08 23.34 -6.73
C GLY A 210 -15.27 24.00 -7.86
N TYR A 211 -14.54 23.21 -8.66
CA TYR A 211 -13.77 23.73 -9.79
C TYR A 211 -14.67 24.27 -10.90
N ILE A 212 -14.35 25.46 -11.41
CA ILE A 212 -15.05 26.08 -12.54
C ILE A 212 -14.11 26.05 -13.74
N HIS A 213 -14.55 25.38 -14.80
CA HIS A 213 -13.81 25.31 -16.05
C HIS A 213 -13.97 26.61 -16.85
N GLU A 214 -12.89 27.34 -17.06
CA GLU A 214 -12.86 28.62 -17.79
C GLU A 214 -11.68 28.74 -18.77
N ASP A 215 -10.76 27.75 -18.87
CA ASP A 215 -9.47 27.87 -19.54
C ASP A 215 -9.14 26.64 -20.42
N GLU A 216 -8.30 26.86 -21.44
CA GLU A 216 -7.75 25.79 -22.30
C GLU A 216 -6.85 24.80 -21.55
N LYS A 217 -6.27 25.20 -20.42
CA LYS A 217 -5.45 24.33 -19.53
C LYS A 217 -6.26 23.68 -18.42
N ALA A 218 -7.51 23.35 -18.69
CA ALA A 218 -8.46 22.93 -17.67
C ALA A 218 -7.99 21.76 -16.80
N LEU A 219 -7.35 20.73 -17.35
CA LEU A 219 -6.90 19.57 -16.57
C LEU A 219 -5.76 19.90 -15.60
N VAL A 220 -4.80 20.73 -15.99
CA VAL A 220 -3.71 21.18 -15.12
C VAL A 220 -4.27 22.01 -13.96
N LEU A 221 -5.18 22.93 -14.27
CA LEU A 221 -5.83 23.80 -13.28
C LEU A 221 -6.78 23.00 -12.38
N PHE A 222 -7.49 22.01 -12.92
CA PHE A 222 -8.34 21.10 -12.15
C PHE A 222 -7.51 20.25 -11.19
N ALA A 223 -6.38 19.71 -11.63
CA ALA A 223 -5.47 18.97 -10.79
C ALA A 223 -4.92 19.83 -9.63
N ALA A 224 -4.43 21.04 -9.93
CA ALA A 224 -3.99 21.98 -8.91
C ALA A 224 -5.11 22.34 -7.92
N HIS A 225 -6.34 22.53 -8.43
CA HIS A 225 -7.50 22.81 -7.60
C HIS A 225 -7.82 21.67 -6.63
N VAL A 226 -7.84 20.42 -7.11
CA VAL A 226 -8.11 19.24 -6.25
C VAL A 226 -7.04 19.10 -5.18
N LEU A 227 -5.74 19.19 -5.54
CA LEU A 227 -4.64 19.03 -4.61
C LEU A 227 -4.56 20.15 -3.57
N LEU A 228 -4.74 21.41 -3.97
CA LEU A 228 -4.69 22.54 -3.04
C LEU A 228 -5.94 22.63 -2.16
N THR A 229 -7.11 22.29 -2.70
CA THR A 229 -8.34 22.20 -1.90
C THR A 229 -8.22 21.04 -0.88
N ALA A 230 -7.63 19.91 -1.26
CA ALA A 230 -7.32 18.82 -0.33
C ALA A 230 -6.32 19.26 0.75
N LEU A 231 -5.24 19.95 0.37
CA LEU A 231 -4.26 20.50 1.33
C LEU A 231 -4.92 21.45 2.33
N ALA A 232 -5.84 22.30 1.86
CA ALA A 232 -6.58 23.23 2.71
C ALA A 232 -7.51 22.58 3.75
N GLN A 233 -7.71 21.24 3.68
CA GLN A 233 -8.43 20.49 4.71
C GLN A 233 -7.63 20.39 6.01
N THR A 234 -6.31 20.32 5.93
CA THR A 234 -5.42 20.04 7.07
C THR A 234 -4.40 21.15 7.34
N MET A 235 -4.04 21.93 6.32
CA MET A 235 -3.04 23.01 6.41
C MET A 235 -3.65 24.31 6.92
N ASN A 236 -2.89 25.05 7.71
CA ASN A 236 -3.27 26.40 8.16
C ASN A 236 -3.50 27.32 6.94
N PRO A 237 -4.63 28.05 6.86
CA PRO A 237 -4.95 28.92 5.73
C PRO A 237 -3.88 29.99 5.43
N SER A 238 -3.13 30.45 6.44
CA SER A 238 -2.06 31.44 6.24
C SER A 238 -0.96 30.99 5.30
N VAL A 239 -0.69 29.68 5.24
CA VAL A 239 0.32 29.06 4.35
C VAL A 239 -0.12 29.15 2.88
N LEU A 240 -1.43 29.12 2.66
CA LEU A 240 -2.07 29.09 1.34
C LEU A 240 -2.41 30.48 0.80
N LYS A 241 -1.98 31.54 1.49
CA LYS A 241 -2.22 32.92 1.07
C LYS A 241 -1.72 33.17 -0.35
N GLY A 242 -2.58 33.73 -1.21
CA GLY A 242 -2.32 33.97 -2.63
C GLY A 242 -2.60 32.77 -3.54
N LEU A 243 -3.10 31.65 -2.99
CA LEU A 243 -3.56 30.47 -3.75
C LEU A 243 -5.07 30.27 -3.65
N GLU A 244 -5.82 31.24 -3.12
CA GLU A 244 -7.26 31.16 -2.84
C GLU A 244 -8.07 30.81 -4.09
N ARG A 245 -7.61 31.26 -5.26
CA ARG A 245 -8.27 30.96 -6.55
C ARG A 245 -8.33 29.46 -6.89
N PHE A 246 -7.45 28.66 -6.28
CA PHE A 246 -7.39 27.21 -6.47
C PHE A 246 -8.12 26.44 -5.36
N ILE A 247 -8.77 27.08 -4.41
CA ILE A 247 -9.29 26.45 -3.21
C ILE A 247 -10.80 26.65 -3.13
N SER A 248 -11.52 25.57 -2.92
CA SER A 248 -12.96 25.60 -2.62
C SER A 248 -13.18 25.24 -1.14
N ASP A 249 -13.62 26.21 -0.35
CA ASP A 249 -13.85 25.99 1.08
C ASP A 249 -14.93 24.96 1.39
N SER A 250 -15.94 24.85 0.54
CA SER A 250 -17.05 23.91 0.71
C SER A 250 -16.72 22.47 0.30
N ASN A 251 -15.64 22.27 -0.48
CA ASN A 251 -15.32 20.97 -1.08
C ASN A 251 -14.04 20.32 -0.53
N LYS A 252 -13.44 20.88 0.53
CA LYS A 252 -12.18 20.39 1.11
C LYS A 252 -12.18 18.91 1.44
N ALA A 253 -13.19 18.45 2.17
CA ALA A 253 -13.30 17.05 2.57
C ALA A 253 -13.42 16.10 1.36
N TYR A 254 -14.17 16.50 0.32
CA TYR A 254 -14.32 15.67 -0.87
C TYR A 254 -13.02 15.61 -1.69
N CYS A 255 -12.35 16.74 -1.89
CA CYS A 255 -11.05 16.76 -2.59
C CYS A 255 -9.99 15.97 -1.79
N TYR A 256 -10.00 16.06 -0.46
CA TYR A 256 -9.13 15.25 0.38
C TYR A 256 -9.40 13.75 0.21
N SER A 257 -10.68 13.34 0.14
CA SER A 257 -11.03 11.94 -0.09
C SER A 257 -10.56 11.43 -1.46
N ILE A 258 -10.63 12.26 -2.51
CA ILE A 258 -10.08 11.91 -3.85
C ILE A 258 -8.59 11.58 -3.74
N VAL A 259 -7.80 12.48 -3.15
CA VAL A 259 -6.35 12.30 -3.05
C VAL A 259 -6.00 11.10 -2.18
N HIS A 260 -6.69 10.94 -1.04
CA HIS A 260 -6.47 9.82 -0.12
C HIS A 260 -6.78 8.46 -0.78
N GLU A 261 -7.91 8.34 -1.48
CA GLU A 261 -8.26 7.11 -2.18
C GLU A 261 -7.31 6.81 -3.33
N TRP A 262 -6.95 7.82 -4.14
CA TRP A 262 -6.02 7.65 -5.25
C TRP A 262 -4.63 7.20 -4.77
N ARG A 263 -4.14 7.79 -3.68
CA ARG A 263 -2.86 7.42 -3.08
C ARG A 263 -2.79 5.96 -2.63
N ASN A 264 -3.91 5.41 -2.15
CA ASN A 264 -4.00 4.03 -1.66
C ASN A 264 -4.20 2.99 -2.78
N ARG A 265 -4.27 3.41 -4.05
CA ARG A 265 -4.31 2.48 -5.19
C ARG A 265 -2.91 1.96 -5.50
N GLU A 266 -2.82 0.73 -6.02
CA GLU A 266 -1.54 0.13 -6.43
C GLU A 266 -0.78 0.98 -7.44
N ASP A 267 -1.50 1.64 -8.37
CA ASP A 267 -0.93 2.58 -9.36
C ASP A 267 -1.16 4.04 -8.93
N ASN A 268 -0.37 4.50 -7.98
CA ASN A 268 -0.38 5.90 -7.52
C ASN A 268 0.72 6.77 -8.16
N GLY A 269 1.47 6.23 -9.11
CA GLY A 269 2.58 6.93 -9.77
C GLY A 269 2.13 8.22 -10.46
N ALA A 270 0.97 8.19 -11.13
CA ALA A 270 0.41 9.39 -11.77
C ALA A 270 0.09 10.51 -10.76
N LEU A 271 -0.40 10.16 -9.57
CA LEU A 271 -0.63 11.15 -8.50
C LEU A 271 0.69 11.74 -8.00
N TRP A 272 1.74 10.92 -7.87
CA TRP A 272 3.07 11.41 -7.50
C TRP A 272 3.58 12.45 -8.49
N GLU A 273 3.57 12.13 -9.77
CA GLU A 273 4.01 13.06 -10.82
C GLU A 273 3.16 14.34 -10.85
N LEU A 274 1.86 14.22 -10.64
CA LEU A 274 0.96 15.34 -10.56
C LEU A 274 1.28 16.25 -9.38
N CYS A 275 1.51 15.69 -8.18
CA CYS A 275 1.95 16.45 -7.02
C CYS A 275 3.25 17.18 -7.31
N ARG A 276 4.26 16.51 -7.88
CA ARG A 276 5.56 17.12 -8.22
C ARG A 276 5.42 18.26 -9.22
N SER A 277 4.58 18.09 -10.24
CA SER A 277 4.31 19.15 -11.24
C SER A 277 3.67 20.39 -10.59
N VAL A 278 2.66 20.21 -9.74
CA VAL A 278 1.98 21.33 -9.05
C VAL A 278 2.90 22.00 -8.03
N GLU A 279 3.71 21.23 -7.29
CA GLU A 279 4.72 21.76 -6.36
C GLU A 279 5.71 22.67 -7.08
N GLN A 280 6.21 22.24 -8.22
CA GLN A 280 7.19 22.99 -9.02
C GLN A 280 6.58 24.26 -9.59
N GLU A 281 5.41 24.16 -10.22
CA GLU A 281 4.75 25.30 -10.86
C GLU A 281 4.37 26.39 -9.85
N LEU A 282 3.92 26.01 -8.65
CA LEU A 282 3.47 26.94 -7.61
C LEU A 282 4.53 27.22 -6.54
N HIS A 283 5.75 26.71 -6.70
CA HIS A 283 6.87 26.86 -5.76
C HIS A 283 6.49 26.53 -4.31
N LEU A 284 5.75 25.43 -4.10
CA LEU A 284 5.19 25.08 -2.79
C LEU A 284 6.26 24.76 -1.75
N ALA A 285 7.35 24.10 -2.15
CA ALA A 285 8.47 23.78 -1.25
C ALA A 285 9.00 25.02 -0.52
N SER A 286 9.22 26.13 -1.25
CA SER A 286 9.68 27.40 -0.66
C SER A 286 8.67 28.06 0.28
N ARG A 287 7.39 27.72 0.18
CA ARG A 287 6.36 28.14 1.13
C ARG A 287 6.41 27.29 2.40
N PHE A 288 6.60 25.98 2.25
CA PHE A 288 6.69 25.04 3.37
C PHE A 288 7.97 25.27 4.19
N GLU A 289 9.09 25.60 3.57
CA GLU A 289 10.34 25.96 4.26
C GLU A 289 10.20 27.10 5.28
N LYS A 290 9.23 28.00 5.07
CA LYS A 290 8.98 29.14 5.97
C LYS A 290 8.09 28.79 7.17
N GLN A 291 7.53 27.59 7.20
CA GLN A 291 6.64 27.13 8.27
C GLN A 291 7.42 26.41 9.36
N ASP A 292 6.89 26.42 10.58
CA ASP A 292 7.39 25.55 11.64
C ASP A 292 7.02 24.08 11.36
N ILE A 293 7.77 23.16 11.97
CA ILE A 293 7.56 21.71 11.76
C ILE A 293 6.18 21.28 12.24
N GLU A 294 5.68 21.82 13.33
CA GLU A 294 4.38 21.44 13.90
C GLU A 294 3.24 21.77 12.91
N THR A 295 3.31 22.91 12.23
CA THR A 295 2.38 23.25 11.14
C THR A 295 2.47 22.26 9.99
N LEU A 296 3.68 21.84 9.59
CA LEU A 296 3.87 20.88 8.51
C LEU A 296 3.38 19.47 8.87
N LEU A 297 3.44 19.07 10.15
CA LEU A 297 2.97 17.75 10.60
C LEU A 297 1.46 17.53 10.41
N THR A 298 0.68 18.60 10.24
CA THR A 298 -0.77 18.50 10.05
C THR A 298 -1.17 18.09 8.62
N ALA A 299 -0.26 18.14 7.65
CA ALA A 299 -0.55 17.92 6.23
C ALA A 299 0.36 16.85 5.60
N ASP A 300 -0.20 16.12 4.61
CA ASP A 300 0.46 15.00 3.96
C ASP A 300 0.13 14.85 2.47
N ILE A 301 -0.42 15.91 1.85
CA ILE A 301 -0.83 15.86 0.43
C ILE A 301 0.39 15.84 -0.50
N PHE A 302 1.37 16.69 -0.24
CA PHE A 302 2.50 16.90 -1.14
C PHE A 302 3.79 16.26 -0.63
N PRO A 303 4.57 15.59 -1.50
CA PRO A 303 5.86 14.99 -1.16
C PRO A 303 6.88 15.99 -0.58
N SER A 304 6.90 17.24 -1.07
CA SER A 304 7.83 18.27 -0.60
C SER A 304 7.69 18.62 0.88
N ILE A 305 6.55 18.31 1.51
CA ILE A 305 6.38 18.48 2.96
C ILE A 305 7.34 17.56 3.71
N HIS A 306 7.46 16.29 3.29
CA HIS A 306 8.43 15.34 3.87
C HIS A 306 9.86 15.81 3.63
N GLU A 307 10.17 16.24 2.40
CA GLU A 307 11.50 16.72 2.04
C GLU A 307 11.92 17.93 2.90
N VAL A 308 11.02 18.89 3.10
CA VAL A 308 11.30 20.07 3.93
C VAL A 308 11.53 19.70 5.40
N ILE A 309 10.68 18.85 5.97
CA ILE A 309 10.83 18.38 7.36
C ILE A 309 12.17 17.68 7.55
N LEU A 310 12.48 16.68 6.72
CA LEU A 310 13.71 15.89 6.80
C LEU A 310 14.95 16.74 6.53
N SER A 311 14.91 17.57 5.49
CA SER A 311 15.99 18.50 5.15
C SER A 311 16.35 19.42 6.32
N ARG A 312 15.36 19.95 7.03
CA ARG A 312 15.58 20.79 8.21
C ARG A 312 16.24 20.03 9.34
N PHE A 313 15.71 18.86 9.70
CA PHE A 313 16.29 18.06 10.77
C PHE A 313 17.71 17.59 10.45
N PHE A 314 17.97 17.12 9.23
CA PHE A 314 19.33 16.69 8.86
C PHE A 314 20.32 17.87 8.87
N SER A 315 19.90 19.07 8.48
CA SER A 315 20.73 20.25 8.61
C SER A 315 20.99 20.62 10.09
N GLU A 316 19.95 20.58 10.94
CA GLU A 316 20.10 20.83 12.37
C GLU A 316 21.03 19.79 13.03
N ILE A 317 20.93 18.50 12.67
CA ILE A 317 21.83 17.45 13.16
C ILE A 317 23.28 17.73 12.74
N ALA A 318 23.51 18.09 11.49
CA ALA A 318 24.84 18.44 10.98
C ALA A 318 25.45 19.63 11.76
N ASP A 319 24.61 20.57 12.20
CA ASP A 319 25.00 21.70 13.04
C ASP A 319 25.04 21.33 14.54
N HIS A 320 24.98 20.05 14.90
CA HIS A 320 24.95 19.53 16.27
C HIS A 320 23.74 19.98 17.11
N VAL A 321 22.64 20.35 16.47
CA VAL A 321 21.38 20.73 17.13
C VAL A 321 20.39 19.56 17.00
N VAL A 322 20.30 18.73 18.04
CA VAL A 322 19.44 17.55 18.03
C VAL A 322 18.26 17.72 18.99
N LYS A 323 17.08 17.96 18.45
CA LYS A 323 15.81 18.13 19.18
C LYS A 323 15.11 16.78 19.35
N THR A 324 15.60 15.96 20.25
CA THR A 324 15.25 14.54 20.37
C THR A 324 13.73 14.28 20.45
N GLU A 325 13.02 14.97 21.34
CA GLU A 325 11.57 14.78 21.51
C GLU A 325 10.78 15.11 20.23
N LEU A 326 11.14 16.23 19.58
CA LEU A 326 10.47 16.66 18.36
C LEU A 326 10.75 15.69 17.20
N MET A 327 12.00 15.20 17.10
CA MET A 327 12.40 14.23 16.08
C MET A 327 11.68 12.90 16.25
N LEU A 328 11.60 12.36 17.48
CA LEU A 328 10.86 11.13 17.78
C LEU A 328 9.38 11.28 17.47
N LYS A 329 8.75 12.33 17.98
CA LYS A 329 7.34 12.63 17.73
C LYS A 329 7.06 12.76 16.23
N THR A 330 7.97 13.40 15.48
CA THR A 330 7.84 13.56 14.03
C THR A 330 7.94 12.23 13.31
N ALA A 331 8.96 11.43 13.60
CA ALA A 331 9.14 10.12 12.97
C ALA A 331 7.93 9.19 13.23
N GLU A 332 7.42 9.16 14.47
CA GLU A 332 6.24 8.36 14.83
C GLU A 332 4.96 8.86 14.15
N ASN A 333 4.73 10.17 14.12
CA ASN A 333 3.56 10.77 13.48
C ASN A 333 3.53 10.47 11.97
N ARG A 334 4.70 10.51 11.32
CA ARG A 334 4.79 10.33 9.87
C ARG A 334 4.66 8.88 9.40
N ARG A 335 4.73 7.89 10.26
CA ARG A 335 4.55 6.46 9.89
C ARG A 335 3.22 6.14 9.24
N THR A 336 2.19 6.94 9.49
CA THR A 336 0.84 6.76 8.92
C THR A 336 0.49 7.82 7.88
N SER A 337 1.43 8.71 7.53
CA SER A 337 1.19 9.79 6.59
C SER A 337 1.27 9.31 5.14
N GLY A 338 0.75 10.12 4.23
CA GLY A 338 0.90 9.86 2.81
C GLY A 338 2.36 9.87 2.36
N TRP A 339 2.67 9.12 1.33
CA TRP A 339 4.01 9.00 0.73
C TRP A 339 5.08 8.37 1.62
N ILE A 340 4.72 7.88 2.82
CA ILE A 340 5.67 7.31 3.78
C ILE A 340 6.56 6.23 3.17
N GLU A 341 6.04 5.37 2.30
CA GLU A 341 6.80 4.31 1.62
C GLU A 341 8.06 4.82 0.89
N ARG A 342 8.03 6.09 0.46
CA ARG A 342 9.17 6.73 -0.20
C ARG A 342 10.14 7.42 0.76
N PHE A 343 9.70 7.67 2.00
CA PHE A 343 10.46 8.43 3.01
C PHE A 343 10.72 7.65 4.30
N GLU A 344 10.23 6.43 4.43
CA GLU A 344 10.33 5.61 5.65
C GLU A 344 11.76 5.52 6.16
N ASN A 345 12.70 5.12 5.30
CA ASN A 345 14.10 4.98 5.68
C ASN A 345 14.74 6.31 6.14
N TYR A 346 14.30 7.45 5.61
CA TYR A 346 14.77 8.76 6.08
C TYR A 346 14.23 9.08 7.48
N TYR A 347 12.98 8.74 7.77
CA TYR A 347 12.42 8.88 9.12
C TYR A 347 13.01 7.88 10.10
N ASP A 348 13.38 6.70 9.66
CA ASP A 348 14.11 5.75 10.50
C ASP A 348 15.50 6.27 10.85
N CYS A 349 16.23 6.86 9.89
CA CYS A 349 17.48 7.56 10.20
C CYS A 349 17.27 8.65 11.27
N LEU A 350 16.24 9.49 11.11
CA LEU A 350 15.90 10.53 12.08
C LEU A 350 15.58 9.96 13.46
N TYR A 351 14.80 8.90 13.52
CA TYR A 351 14.40 8.22 14.75
C TYR A 351 15.61 7.68 15.52
N TYR A 352 16.52 6.98 14.81
CA TYR A 352 17.69 6.38 15.47
C TYR A 352 18.72 7.42 15.89
N VAL A 353 18.92 8.51 15.14
CA VAL A 353 19.74 9.65 15.62
C VAL A 353 19.19 10.19 16.93
N ALA A 354 17.87 10.40 17.01
CA ALA A 354 17.23 10.89 18.23
C ALA A 354 17.38 9.91 19.40
N LYS A 355 17.28 8.60 19.17
CA LYS A 355 17.52 7.55 20.18
C LYS A 355 18.96 7.56 20.69
N MET A 356 19.95 7.64 19.77
CA MET A 356 21.36 7.72 20.13
C MET A 356 21.65 8.98 20.95
N GLN A 357 21.08 10.11 20.57
CA GLN A 357 21.25 11.36 21.29
C GLN A 357 20.61 11.35 22.68
N ASN A 358 19.42 10.73 22.83
CA ASN A 358 18.83 10.52 24.15
C ASN A 358 19.75 9.69 25.05
N PHE A 359 20.27 8.58 24.52
CA PHE A 359 21.21 7.74 25.26
C PHE A 359 22.45 8.52 25.68
N TYR A 360 22.99 9.36 24.80
CA TYR A 360 24.07 10.27 25.11
C TYR A 360 23.72 11.24 26.24
N GLN A 361 22.58 11.91 26.18
CA GLN A 361 22.15 12.88 27.18
C GLN A 361 21.98 12.25 28.57
N GLU A 362 21.45 11.02 28.63
CA GLU A 362 21.32 10.26 29.88
C GLU A 362 22.68 9.87 30.49
N ASN A 363 23.72 9.77 29.66
CA ASN A 363 25.04 9.26 30.07
C ASN A 363 26.21 10.24 29.76
N ALA A 364 25.91 11.53 29.56
CA ALA A 364 26.88 12.54 29.09
C ALA A 364 28.08 12.73 30.03
N ALA A 365 27.93 12.42 31.32
CA ALA A 365 29.03 12.45 32.29
C ALA A 365 30.02 11.30 32.11
N GLY A 366 29.74 10.32 31.23
CA GLY A 366 30.50 9.08 31.11
C GLY A 366 30.03 7.98 32.09
N PHE A 367 30.54 6.76 31.92
CA PHE A 367 30.03 5.62 32.70
C PHE A 367 30.70 5.53 34.11
N HIS A 368 31.95 5.95 34.26
CA HIS A 368 32.71 6.01 35.52
C HIS A 368 32.66 4.73 36.37
N ILE A 369 32.52 3.55 35.75
CA ILE A 369 32.44 2.26 36.42
C ILE A 369 33.83 1.61 36.42
N VAL A 370 34.25 1.06 37.56
CA VAL A 370 35.55 0.43 37.73
C VAL A 370 35.46 -1.09 37.92
N GLU A 371 34.30 -1.61 38.30
CA GLU A 371 34.11 -3.03 38.57
C GLU A 371 33.75 -3.78 37.26
N PRO A 372 34.49 -4.81 36.84
CA PRO A 372 34.25 -5.53 35.59
C PRO A 372 32.81 -6.05 35.45
N LYS A 373 32.27 -6.64 36.51
CA LYS A 373 30.91 -7.17 36.52
C LYS A 373 29.86 -6.10 36.37
N ALA A 374 30.06 -4.91 36.91
CA ALA A 374 29.15 -3.80 36.79
C ALA A 374 29.14 -3.22 35.37
N ILE A 375 30.29 -3.14 34.69
CA ILE A 375 30.39 -2.74 33.27
C ILE A 375 29.71 -3.79 32.37
N TRP A 376 29.97 -5.06 32.61
CA TRP A 376 29.33 -6.17 31.93
C TRP A 376 27.81 -6.09 32.02
N LYS A 377 27.31 -5.87 33.24
CA LYS A 377 25.86 -5.70 33.49
C LYS A 377 25.32 -4.47 32.80
N LEU A 378 25.99 -3.32 32.86
CA LEU A 378 25.60 -2.12 32.13
C LEU A 378 25.42 -2.42 30.64
N TYR A 379 26.41 -3.10 30.02
CA TYR A 379 26.34 -3.41 28.61
C TYR A 379 25.18 -4.36 28.29
N THR A 380 25.07 -5.47 29.00
CA THR A 380 24.07 -6.52 28.73
C THR A 380 22.63 -6.12 29.07
N GLU A 381 22.43 -5.14 29.94
CA GLU A 381 21.10 -4.67 30.30
C GLU A 381 20.66 -3.39 29.56
N LYS A 382 21.60 -2.52 29.17
CA LYS A 382 21.25 -1.20 28.62
C LYS A 382 22.14 -0.74 27.46
N ALA A 383 23.49 -0.77 27.63
CA ALA A 383 24.37 -0.05 26.71
C ALA A 383 24.41 -0.68 25.30
N TYR A 384 24.03 -1.96 25.15
CA TYR A 384 23.90 -2.61 23.84
C TYR A 384 22.83 -1.92 22.95
N GLU A 385 21.89 -1.17 23.55
CA GLU A 385 20.89 -0.41 22.78
C GLU A 385 21.57 0.62 21.86
N MET A 386 22.71 1.19 22.28
CA MET A 386 23.45 2.15 21.46
C MET A 386 24.01 1.48 20.19
N ASP A 387 24.51 0.25 20.30
CA ASP A 387 24.95 -0.55 19.16
C ASP A 387 23.77 -0.86 18.23
N SER A 388 22.60 -1.19 18.81
CA SER A 388 21.37 -1.45 18.06
C SER A 388 20.93 -0.20 17.29
N PHE A 389 20.90 0.98 17.93
CA PHE A 389 20.51 2.24 17.26
C PHE A 389 21.48 2.60 16.13
N TYR A 390 22.78 2.42 16.36
CA TYR A 390 23.80 2.65 15.34
C TYR A 390 23.64 1.70 14.14
N ARG A 391 23.42 0.41 14.37
CA ARG A 391 23.18 -0.58 13.32
C ARG A 391 21.92 -0.23 12.49
N HIS A 392 20.81 0.05 13.15
CA HIS A 392 19.57 0.41 12.47
C HIS A 392 19.67 1.73 11.69
N PHE A 393 20.40 2.71 12.23
CA PHE A 393 20.67 3.94 11.49
C PHE A 393 21.40 3.63 10.18
N HIS A 394 22.47 2.86 10.22
CA HIS A 394 23.26 2.53 9.03
C HIS A 394 22.51 1.64 8.05
N TYR A 395 21.67 0.74 8.53
CA TYR A 395 20.78 -0.05 7.68
C TYR A 395 19.80 0.86 6.92
N ALA A 396 19.10 1.72 7.62
CA ALA A 396 18.17 2.69 7.02
C ALA A 396 18.91 3.64 6.05
N PHE A 397 20.08 4.15 6.45
CA PHE A 397 20.94 4.97 5.60
C PHE A 397 21.36 4.24 4.31
N GLY A 398 21.76 2.98 4.41
CA GLY A 398 22.06 2.14 3.25
C GLY A 398 20.85 1.96 2.31
N CYS A 399 19.65 1.83 2.87
CA CYS A 399 18.41 1.74 2.09
C CYS A 399 18.08 3.06 1.37
N THR A 400 18.34 4.23 1.98
CA THR A 400 18.16 5.53 1.29
C THR A 400 19.06 5.69 0.09
N LEU A 401 20.27 5.15 0.11
CA LEU A 401 21.21 5.22 -1.01
C LEU A 401 20.77 4.38 -2.22
N LYS A 402 19.95 3.35 -2.02
CA LYS A 402 19.39 2.53 -3.11
C LYS A 402 18.31 3.29 -3.90
N ASN A 403 17.59 4.21 -3.23
CA ASN A 403 16.53 5.05 -3.79
C ASN A 403 16.72 6.50 -3.33
N SER A 404 17.83 7.13 -3.77
CA SER A 404 18.23 8.42 -3.25
C SER A 404 17.29 9.57 -3.65
N ASN A 405 17.00 10.44 -2.68
CA ASN A 405 16.39 11.74 -2.92
C ASN A 405 17.51 12.80 -2.95
N VAL A 406 17.73 13.39 -4.10
CA VAL A 406 18.84 14.34 -4.33
C VAL A 406 18.84 15.53 -3.36
N LEU A 407 17.65 15.97 -2.91
CA LEU A 407 17.52 17.10 -1.97
C LEU A 407 17.95 16.74 -0.54
N LEU A 408 17.90 15.46 -0.18
CA LEU A 408 18.17 14.97 1.17
C LEU A 408 19.54 14.30 1.31
N GLU A 409 20.10 13.79 0.21
CA GLU A 409 21.29 12.93 0.21
C GLU A 409 22.50 13.58 0.90
N ASP A 410 22.90 14.78 0.51
CA ASP A 410 24.08 15.43 1.09
C ASP A 410 23.86 15.81 2.56
N LYS A 411 22.66 16.25 2.91
CA LYS A 411 22.34 16.60 4.30
C LYS A 411 22.33 15.38 5.21
N LEU A 412 21.80 14.25 4.70
CA LEU A 412 21.83 12.99 5.44
C LEU A 412 23.26 12.46 5.61
N LYS A 413 24.15 12.61 4.63
CA LYS A 413 25.58 12.27 4.78
C LYS A 413 26.24 13.06 5.89
N HIS A 414 26.00 14.38 5.96
CA HIS A 414 26.52 15.18 7.06
C HIS A 414 25.93 14.80 8.42
N ALA A 415 24.65 14.42 8.45
CA ALA A 415 24.05 13.88 9.67
C ALA A 415 24.67 12.54 10.08
N ALA A 416 25.09 11.71 9.11
CA ALA A 416 25.80 10.47 9.37
C ALA A 416 27.18 10.71 9.99
N ASP A 417 27.90 11.78 9.61
CA ASP A 417 29.16 12.16 10.26
C ASP A 417 28.97 12.47 11.75
N TYR A 418 27.84 13.09 12.11
CA TYR A 418 27.47 13.29 13.52
C TYR A 418 27.27 11.96 14.25
N VAL A 419 26.55 11.02 13.65
CA VAL A 419 26.31 9.67 14.20
C VAL A 419 27.62 8.94 14.44
N GLU A 420 28.54 8.98 13.45
CA GLU A 420 29.86 8.39 13.57
C GLU A 420 30.63 9.00 14.75
N GLY A 421 30.65 10.32 14.86
CA GLY A 421 31.29 11.03 15.98
C GLY A 421 30.72 10.62 17.33
N LEU A 422 29.42 10.56 17.46
CA LEU A 422 28.72 10.18 18.68
C LEU A 422 29.02 8.72 19.08
N TYR A 423 29.01 7.80 18.10
CA TYR A 423 29.23 6.39 18.35
C TYR A 423 30.70 6.10 18.63
N GLN A 424 31.64 6.49 17.76
CA GLN A 424 33.04 6.12 17.86
C GLN A 424 33.81 6.96 18.89
N ASN A 425 33.65 8.30 18.84
CA ASN A 425 34.45 9.21 19.64
C ASN A 425 33.96 9.38 21.07
N TRP A 426 32.68 9.09 21.32
CA TRP A 426 32.14 9.10 22.69
C TRP A 426 31.83 7.69 23.18
N PHE A 427 30.82 7.01 22.62
CA PHE A 427 30.30 5.76 23.18
C PHE A 427 31.32 4.66 23.26
N LEU A 428 31.94 4.28 22.14
CA LEU A 428 32.96 3.22 22.12
C LEU A 428 34.16 3.59 22.95
N LYS A 429 34.63 4.85 22.87
CA LYS A 429 35.79 5.31 23.63
C LYS A 429 35.53 5.24 25.13
N GLU A 430 34.38 5.72 25.62
CA GLU A 430 34.02 5.66 27.04
C GLU A 430 33.85 4.22 27.53
N LEU A 431 33.05 3.42 26.80
CA LEU A 431 32.75 2.05 27.19
C LEU A 431 33.99 1.16 27.18
N THR A 432 34.77 1.18 26.08
CA THR A 432 35.97 0.36 25.95
C THR A 432 37.10 0.83 26.89
N GLY A 433 37.20 2.14 27.14
CA GLY A 433 38.13 2.70 28.12
C GLY A 433 37.85 2.21 29.54
N CYS A 434 36.59 2.25 29.98
CA CYS A 434 36.16 1.70 31.26
C CYS A 434 36.43 0.19 31.35
N TRP A 435 36.01 -0.56 30.29
CA TRP A 435 36.17 -2.01 30.24
C TRP A 435 37.65 -2.44 30.32
N THR A 436 38.50 -1.92 29.43
CA THR A 436 39.92 -2.26 29.36
C THR A 436 40.62 -2.00 30.68
N LYS A 437 40.35 -0.85 31.30
CA LYS A 437 40.93 -0.48 32.61
C LYS A 437 40.47 -1.44 33.71
N ALA A 438 39.18 -1.80 33.72
CA ALA A 438 38.61 -2.66 34.76
C ALA A 438 39.11 -4.12 34.69
N ILE A 439 39.38 -4.64 33.48
CA ILE A 439 39.74 -6.06 33.29
C ILE A 439 41.25 -6.32 33.26
N SER A 440 42.10 -5.31 33.13
CA SER A 440 43.55 -5.47 32.90
C SER A 440 44.23 -6.41 33.93
N ASP A 441 43.97 -6.22 35.20
CA ASP A 441 44.56 -7.03 36.27
C ASP A 441 44.04 -8.47 36.27
N ASN A 442 42.72 -8.65 36.03
CA ASN A 442 42.12 -9.99 35.94
C ASN A 442 42.68 -10.78 34.75
N LEU A 443 42.82 -10.16 33.59
CA LEU A 443 43.38 -10.81 32.41
C LEU A 443 44.85 -11.15 32.58
N ALA A 444 45.63 -10.25 33.15
CA ALA A 444 47.07 -10.50 33.40
C ALA A 444 47.31 -11.66 34.38
N ALA A 445 46.48 -11.76 35.43
CA ALA A 445 46.63 -12.77 36.47
C ALA A 445 46.00 -14.13 36.12
N LEU A 446 44.81 -14.12 35.49
CA LEU A 446 43.96 -15.31 35.36
C LEU A 446 43.69 -15.72 33.89
N GLY A 447 43.92 -14.83 32.93
CA GLY A 447 43.55 -15.05 31.53
C GLY A 447 42.04 -14.98 31.27
N TYR A 448 41.24 -14.58 32.27
CA TYR A 448 39.79 -14.38 32.19
C TYR A 448 39.31 -13.42 33.27
N VAL A 449 38.10 -12.92 33.13
CA VAL A 449 37.47 -12.07 34.14
C VAL A 449 36.69 -12.93 35.13
N SER A 450 37.03 -12.81 36.43
CA SER A 450 36.33 -13.54 37.48
C SER A 450 34.84 -13.14 37.54
N GLU A 451 33.99 -14.05 38.02
CA GLU A 451 32.53 -13.85 38.19
C GLU A 451 31.69 -13.69 36.91
N ILE A 452 32.30 -13.74 35.73
CA ILE A 452 31.59 -13.78 34.45
C ILE A 452 31.67 -15.18 33.88
N GLY A 453 30.50 -15.73 33.44
CA GLY A 453 30.43 -17.04 32.82
C GLY A 453 31.40 -17.16 31.63
N LYS A 454 31.98 -18.34 31.41
CA LYS A 454 32.98 -18.57 30.37
C LYS A 454 32.42 -19.30 29.19
N GLN A 455 32.79 -18.92 27.98
CA GLN A 455 32.39 -19.61 26.74
C GLN A 455 32.81 -21.10 26.77
N ARG A 456 33.93 -21.43 27.41
CA ARG A 456 34.38 -22.84 27.56
C ARG A 456 33.42 -23.73 28.35
N ASP A 457 32.62 -23.16 29.21
CA ASP A 457 31.65 -23.88 30.02
C ASP A 457 30.30 -24.06 29.32
N PHE A 458 30.16 -23.57 28.08
CA PHE A 458 28.91 -23.55 27.30
C PHE A 458 28.28 -24.95 27.19
N TYR A 459 29.07 -25.95 26.75
CA TYR A 459 28.53 -27.30 26.58
C TYR A 459 28.04 -27.89 27.90
N SER A 460 28.81 -27.75 28.97
CA SER A 460 28.48 -28.31 30.29
C SER A 460 27.28 -27.63 30.95
N HIS A 461 27.13 -26.29 30.77
CA HIS A 461 26.06 -25.51 31.40
C HIS A 461 24.76 -25.51 30.59
N TYR A 462 24.85 -25.41 29.27
CA TYR A 462 23.67 -25.16 28.45
C TYR A 462 23.26 -26.39 27.62
N VAL A 463 24.20 -27.20 27.14
CA VAL A 463 23.87 -28.33 26.23
C VAL A 463 23.65 -29.64 26.99
N LYS A 464 24.58 -30.01 27.84
CA LYS A 464 24.53 -31.27 28.58
C LYS A 464 23.28 -31.45 29.45
N PRO A 465 22.76 -30.43 30.14
CA PRO A 465 21.53 -30.57 30.92
C PRO A 465 20.27 -30.83 30.06
N LEU A 466 20.27 -30.38 28.80
CA LEU A 466 19.18 -30.54 27.87
C LEU A 466 19.25 -31.83 27.07
N ALA A 467 20.44 -32.43 26.93
CA ALA A 467 20.63 -33.67 26.18
C ALA A 467 20.26 -34.91 27.02
N GLY A 468 19.44 -35.78 26.51
CA GLY A 468 19.06 -37.01 27.19
C GLY A 468 18.09 -37.89 26.38
N LYS A 469 17.77 -39.07 26.88
CA LYS A 469 16.94 -40.09 26.17
C LYS A 469 15.58 -39.57 25.69
N ASN A 470 15.02 -38.57 26.40
CA ASN A 470 13.67 -38.05 26.11
C ASN A 470 13.71 -36.55 25.68
N SER A 471 14.89 -35.98 25.46
CA SER A 471 15.05 -34.61 25.08
C SER A 471 16.24 -34.43 24.15
N ARG A 472 16.14 -33.47 23.23
CA ARG A 472 17.17 -33.19 22.24
C ARG A 472 17.59 -31.73 22.36
N ALA A 473 18.90 -31.50 22.43
CA ALA A 473 19.47 -30.16 22.39
C ALA A 473 19.83 -29.78 20.96
N PHE A 474 19.24 -28.72 20.43
CA PHE A 474 19.67 -28.08 19.19
C PHE A 474 20.54 -26.86 19.55
N VAL A 475 21.72 -26.82 18.98
CA VAL A 475 22.65 -25.70 19.14
C VAL A 475 22.87 -25.08 17.78
N ILE A 476 22.39 -23.84 17.59
CA ILE A 476 22.61 -23.07 16.38
C ILE A 476 23.73 -22.07 16.69
N ILE A 477 24.85 -22.20 16.00
CA ILE A 477 25.99 -21.31 16.17
C ILE A 477 26.00 -20.36 14.98
N SER A 478 25.68 -19.09 15.21
CA SER A 478 25.74 -18.01 14.21
C SER A 478 27.01 -17.21 14.46
N ASP A 479 27.97 -17.36 13.54
CA ASP A 479 29.26 -16.67 13.64
C ASP A 479 29.11 -15.17 13.43
N ALA A 480 29.83 -14.39 14.23
CA ALA A 480 29.77 -12.93 14.28
C ALA A 480 28.40 -12.33 14.66
N LEU A 481 27.48 -13.13 15.21
CA LEU A 481 26.19 -12.60 15.72
C LEU A 481 26.48 -11.72 16.95
N ARG A 482 26.24 -10.42 16.80
CA ARG A 482 26.43 -9.43 17.84
C ARG A 482 25.39 -9.57 18.94
N TYR A 483 25.73 -9.08 20.17
CA TYR A 483 24.81 -9.16 21.31
C TYR A 483 23.49 -8.42 21.07
N GLU A 484 23.54 -7.21 20.49
CA GLU A 484 22.33 -6.44 20.19
C GLU A 484 21.43 -7.12 19.15
N VAL A 485 22.03 -7.81 18.17
CA VAL A 485 21.28 -8.60 17.18
C VAL A 485 20.63 -9.81 17.86
N ALA A 486 21.34 -10.46 18.79
CA ALA A 486 20.80 -11.57 19.57
C ALA A 486 19.68 -11.10 20.52
N ALA A 487 19.77 -9.89 21.07
CA ALA A 487 18.72 -9.29 21.89
C ALA A 487 17.44 -9.06 21.06
N GLU A 488 17.56 -8.50 19.88
CA GLU A 488 16.44 -8.28 18.95
C GLU A 488 15.83 -9.60 18.47
N LEU A 489 16.67 -10.60 18.17
CA LEU A 489 16.19 -11.94 17.82
C LEU A 489 15.43 -12.59 18.98
N CYS A 490 15.91 -12.45 20.22
CA CYS A 490 15.25 -12.95 21.43
C CYS A 490 13.84 -12.34 21.60
N ASP A 491 13.71 -11.03 21.41
CA ASP A 491 12.43 -10.32 21.43
C ASP A 491 11.51 -10.78 20.30
N THR A 492 12.05 -10.97 19.11
CA THR A 492 11.30 -11.44 17.95
C THR A 492 10.76 -12.84 18.15
N ILE A 493 11.58 -13.75 18.64
CA ILE A 493 11.14 -15.13 18.97
C ILE A 493 10.03 -15.09 20.03
N THR A 494 10.18 -14.30 21.06
CA THR A 494 9.20 -14.18 22.16
C THR A 494 7.84 -13.65 21.65
N ARG A 495 7.85 -12.70 20.71
CA ARG A 495 6.64 -12.11 20.13
C ARG A 495 5.98 -12.98 19.06
N THR A 496 6.77 -13.73 18.29
CA THR A 496 6.26 -14.43 17.09
C THR A 496 6.04 -15.94 17.29
N THR A 497 6.52 -16.50 18.41
CA THR A 497 6.37 -17.91 18.71
C THR A 497 5.62 -18.14 20.04
N LYS A 498 5.19 -19.40 20.27
CA LYS A 498 4.64 -19.82 21.57
C LYS A 498 5.73 -20.25 22.56
N GLY A 499 7.00 -20.19 22.14
CA GLY A 499 8.14 -20.54 22.97
C GLY A 499 8.54 -19.40 23.89
N THR A 500 9.39 -19.70 24.87
CA THR A 500 10.07 -18.71 25.71
C THR A 500 11.51 -18.58 25.25
N ALA A 501 12.01 -17.35 25.10
CA ALA A 501 13.40 -17.07 24.81
C ALA A 501 14.04 -16.37 26.02
N LYS A 502 15.30 -16.69 26.29
CA LYS A 502 16.10 -16.07 27.33
C LYS A 502 17.43 -15.65 26.70
N LEU A 503 17.79 -14.38 26.89
CA LEU A 503 19.08 -13.85 26.51
C LEU A 503 20.04 -14.01 27.67
N ASP A 504 21.25 -14.50 27.38
CA ASP A 504 22.35 -14.61 28.35
C ASP A 504 23.68 -14.26 27.66
N ALA A 505 24.73 -14.01 28.44
CA ALA A 505 26.04 -13.63 27.92
C ALA A 505 27.17 -14.33 28.70
N VAL A 506 28.17 -14.76 27.98
CA VAL A 506 29.39 -15.36 28.52
C VAL A 506 30.62 -14.69 27.92
N GLN A 507 31.70 -14.58 28.69
CA GLN A 507 32.94 -14.02 28.18
C GLN A 507 33.60 -14.96 27.17
N ALA A 508 34.07 -14.39 26.05
CA ALA A 508 34.79 -15.11 25.02
C ALA A 508 36.12 -15.62 25.52
N VAL A 509 36.65 -16.68 24.90
CA VAL A 509 38.06 -17.08 25.06
C VAL A 509 38.99 -16.08 24.39
N PHE A 510 40.20 -15.96 24.87
CA PHE A 510 41.26 -15.12 24.28
C PHE A 510 42.28 -15.98 23.53
N PRO A 511 42.68 -15.59 22.31
CA PRO A 511 42.11 -14.49 21.51
C PRO A 511 40.69 -14.79 21.05
N SER A 512 39.83 -13.76 20.99
CA SER A 512 38.42 -13.87 20.65
C SER A 512 38.18 -13.92 19.12
N ILE A 513 38.83 -14.86 18.44
CA ILE A 513 38.69 -15.09 17.01
C ILE A 513 37.92 -16.39 16.73
N THR A 514 37.29 -16.51 15.56
CA THR A 514 36.38 -17.59 15.17
C THR A 514 36.92 -18.98 15.55
N LYS A 515 38.15 -19.32 15.18
CA LYS A 515 38.70 -20.65 15.43
C LYS A 515 38.82 -21.04 16.92
N PHE A 516 39.10 -20.08 17.82
CA PHE A 516 39.12 -20.33 19.27
C PHE A 516 37.70 -20.36 19.84
N GLY A 517 36.83 -19.45 19.41
CA GLY A 517 35.41 -19.41 19.81
C GLY A 517 34.68 -20.70 19.46
N MET A 518 34.81 -21.16 18.21
CA MET A 518 34.21 -22.42 17.77
C MET A 518 34.67 -23.63 18.57
N ALA A 519 35.96 -23.70 18.88
CA ALA A 519 36.52 -24.76 19.72
C ALA A 519 36.01 -24.70 21.16
N ALA A 520 35.86 -23.49 21.71
CA ALA A 520 35.41 -23.28 23.09
C ALA A 520 33.95 -23.68 23.32
N LEU A 521 33.10 -23.72 22.27
CA LEU A 521 31.69 -24.15 22.33
C LEU A 521 31.53 -25.67 22.28
N LEU A 522 32.62 -26.42 22.10
CA LEU A 522 32.61 -27.89 22.06
C LEU A 522 32.84 -28.50 23.44
N PRO A 523 32.40 -29.74 23.67
CA PRO A 523 32.77 -30.47 24.88
C PRO A 523 34.26 -30.79 24.89
N GLY A 524 34.95 -30.50 25.98
CA GLY A 524 36.38 -30.82 26.15
C GLY A 524 36.96 -30.25 27.41
N ARG A 525 38.11 -30.81 27.85
CA ARG A 525 38.81 -30.37 29.08
C ARG A 525 39.94 -29.40 28.76
N LYS A 526 40.62 -29.59 27.62
CA LYS A 526 41.82 -28.86 27.26
C LYS A 526 41.70 -28.25 25.88
N LEU A 527 41.91 -26.93 25.75
CA LEU A 527 42.18 -26.26 24.48
C LEU A 527 43.70 -26.13 24.32
N SER A 528 44.23 -26.50 23.16
CA SER A 528 45.64 -26.35 22.81
C SER A 528 45.78 -25.91 21.36
N VAL A 529 47.00 -25.45 21.01
CA VAL A 529 47.31 -25.02 19.65
C VAL A 529 48.52 -25.88 19.21
N ASN A 530 48.44 -26.43 18.00
CA ASN A 530 49.55 -27.17 17.43
C ASN A 530 50.55 -26.24 16.70
N ASP A 531 51.66 -26.80 16.21
CA ASP A 531 52.71 -26.05 15.49
C ASP A 531 52.16 -25.38 14.20
N GLY A 532 51.08 -25.89 13.62
CA GLY A 532 50.37 -25.35 12.48
C GLY A 532 49.34 -24.27 12.84
N MET A 533 49.32 -23.80 14.09
CA MET A 533 48.37 -22.82 14.61
C MET A 533 46.89 -23.26 14.55
N ASP A 534 46.62 -24.56 14.46
CA ASP A 534 45.27 -25.12 14.59
C ASP A 534 44.86 -25.26 16.03
N VAL A 535 43.63 -24.97 16.33
CA VAL A 535 43.06 -25.15 17.66
C VAL A 535 42.55 -26.59 17.84
N LEU A 536 42.97 -27.21 18.91
CA LEU A 536 42.62 -28.59 19.27
C LEU A 536 41.80 -28.59 20.57
N VAL A 537 40.80 -29.50 20.61
CA VAL A 537 40.07 -29.84 21.83
C VAL A 537 40.43 -31.28 22.21
N ASP A 538 41.05 -31.47 23.36
CA ASP A 538 41.54 -32.76 23.82
C ASP A 538 42.33 -33.52 22.73
N GLU A 539 43.30 -32.85 22.09
CA GLU A 539 44.15 -33.30 21.00
C GLU A 539 43.43 -33.52 19.64
N MET A 540 42.13 -33.31 19.54
CA MET A 540 41.36 -33.44 18.30
C MET A 540 41.23 -32.10 17.57
N PRO A 541 41.36 -32.06 16.21
CA PRO A 541 41.26 -30.83 15.42
C PRO A 541 39.81 -30.34 15.32
N THR A 542 39.66 -29.02 15.08
CA THR A 542 38.36 -28.31 15.11
C THR A 542 38.06 -27.50 13.84
N ARG A 543 38.83 -27.67 12.74
CA ARG A 543 38.77 -26.84 11.53
C ARG A 543 37.46 -27.00 10.77
N SER A 544 37.01 -28.25 10.61
CA SER A 544 35.82 -28.57 9.82
C SER A 544 34.63 -28.95 10.69
N THR A 545 33.42 -28.92 10.11
CA THR A 545 32.18 -29.38 10.74
C THR A 545 32.29 -30.88 11.12
N ASP A 546 32.90 -31.70 10.26
CA ASP A 546 33.11 -33.13 10.50
C ASP A 546 34.03 -33.38 11.68
N GLU A 547 35.15 -32.62 11.80
CA GLU A 547 36.08 -32.73 12.94
C GLU A 547 35.36 -32.33 14.25
N ARG A 548 34.57 -31.27 14.25
CA ARG A 548 33.76 -30.84 15.40
C ARG A 548 32.71 -31.88 15.76
N GLY A 549 32.10 -32.50 14.74
CA GLY A 549 31.15 -33.61 14.91
C GLY A 549 31.77 -34.85 15.61
N LYS A 550 33.04 -35.18 15.31
CA LYS A 550 33.79 -36.23 16.00
C LYS A 550 34.01 -35.91 17.48
N ILE A 551 34.30 -34.66 17.82
CA ILE A 551 34.47 -34.24 19.21
C ILE A 551 33.16 -34.34 19.97
N LEU A 552 32.04 -33.91 19.34
CA LEU A 552 30.72 -34.07 19.92
C LEU A 552 30.35 -35.51 20.16
N CYS A 553 30.63 -36.39 19.19
CA CYS A 553 30.38 -37.83 19.29
C CYS A 553 31.27 -38.50 20.36
N ALA A 554 32.50 -38.03 20.61
CA ALA A 554 33.33 -38.51 21.67
C ALA A 554 32.77 -38.23 23.07
N ALA A 555 32.06 -37.08 23.21
CA ALA A 555 31.39 -36.72 24.47
C ALA A 555 29.97 -37.33 24.59
N ASN A 556 29.22 -37.38 23.49
CA ASN A 556 27.93 -38.02 23.40
C ASN A 556 27.78 -38.66 22.01
N MET A 557 27.78 -40.00 21.95
CA MET A 557 27.72 -40.78 20.70
C MET A 557 26.51 -40.43 19.83
N ASN A 558 25.43 -39.97 20.44
CA ASN A 558 24.18 -39.55 19.78
C ASN A 558 24.24 -38.05 19.37
N SER A 559 25.35 -37.59 18.84
CA SER A 559 25.54 -36.20 18.37
C SER A 559 25.68 -36.17 16.84
N VAL A 560 25.40 -34.98 16.28
CA VAL A 560 25.66 -34.63 14.88
C VAL A 560 25.97 -33.16 14.73
N ALA A 561 26.87 -32.81 13.79
CA ALA A 561 27.14 -31.47 13.37
C ALA A 561 26.87 -31.28 11.88
N VAL A 562 26.26 -30.19 11.48
CA VAL A 562 25.82 -29.93 10.10
C VAL A 562 25.90 -28.43 9.79
N GLN A 563 26.11 -28.08 8.52
CA GLN A 563 26.02 -26.70 8.07
C GLN A 563 24.56 -26.28 7.89
N TYR A 564 24.24 -25.00 8.16
CA TYR A 564 22.91 -24.43 7.93
C TYR A 564 22.45 -24.61 6.48
N THR A 565 23.35 -24.35 5.50
CA THR A 565 23.08 -24.52 4.07
C THR A 565 22.68 -25.94 3.68
N ASP A 566 23.29 -26.94 4.32
CA ASP A 566 22.96 -28.34 4.07
C ASP A 566 21.53 -28.64 4.57
N VAL A 567 21.19 -28.17 5.77
CA VAL A 567 19.83 -28.33 6.33
C VAL A 567 18.77 -27.69 5.46
N LEU A 568 19.05 -26.51 4.87
CA LEU A 568 18.12 -25.86 3.95
C LEU A 568 17.84 -26.68 2.69
N ASN A 569 18.89 -27.30 2.14
CA ASN A 569 18.79 -28.10 0.91
C ASN A 569 18.13 -29.47 1.11
N MET A 570 18.05 -29.95 2.35
CA MET A 570 17.41 -31.24 2.69
C MET A 570 15.88 -31.15 2.60
N LYS A 571 15.26 -32.22 2.13
CA LYS A 571 13.82 -32.43 2.24
C LYS A 571 13.42 -32.77 3.68
N ARG A 572 12.15 -32.65 4.00
CA ARG A 572 11.63 -32.93 5.35
C ARG A 572 11.97 -34.36 5.86
N ALA A 573 11.95 -35.36 5.00
CA ALA A 573 12.31 -36.71 5.36
C ALA A 573 13.79 -36.85 5.72
N GLU A 574 14.68 -36.23 4.96
CA GLU A 574 16.12 -36.20 5.17
C GLU A 574 16.48 -35.47 6.48
N ARG A 575 15.80 -34.34 6.78
CA ARG A 575 15.95 -33.62 8.05
C ARG A 575 15.57 -34.48 9.25
N ARG A 576 14.51 -35.29 9.14
CA ARG A 576 14.10 -36.26 10.18
C ARG A 576 15.10 -37.37 10.35
N GLU A 577 15.62 -37.90 9.26
CA GLU A 577 16.66 -38.94 9.27
C GLU A 577 17.94 -38.42 9.92
N LEU A 578 18.39 -37.21 9.57
CA LEU A 578 19.57 -36.55 10.17
C LEU A 578 19.52 -36.53 11.69
N VAL A 579 18.36 -36.25 12.27
CA VAL A 579 18.19 -36.10 13.74
C VAL A 579 17.68 -37.39 14.41
N SER A 580 17.41 -38.45 13.65
CA SER A 580 16.92 -39.70 14.21
C SER A 580 17.94 -40.31 15.17
N GLY A 581 17.53 -40.60 16.40
CA GLY A 581 18.41 -41.15 17.45
C GLY A 581 19.46 -40.16 17.96
N LYS A 582 19.42 -38.88 17.59
CA LYS A 582 20.37 -37.88 18.07
C LYS A 582 19.82 -37.14 19.28
N GLU A 583 20.68 -36.89 20.25
CA GLU A 583 20.40 -36.13 21.49
C GLU A 583 20.98 -34.70 21.41
N VAL A 584 22.04 -34.52 20.60
CA VAL A 584 22.72 -33.22 20.41
C VAL A 584 22.88 -32.95 18.91
N VAL A 585 22.37 -31.83 18.44
CA VAL A 585 22.47 -31.39 17.05
C VAL A 585 23.09 -29.99 16.99
N TYR A 586 24.27 -29.88 16.40
CA TYR A 586 24.93 -28.59 16.16
C TYR A 586 24.71 -28.16 14.71
N ILE A 587 24.22 -26.94 14.51
CA ILE A 587 23.99 -26.31 13.21
C ILE A 587 24.86 -25.05 13.12
N TYR A 588 25.77 -25.01 12.15
CA TYR A 588 26.68 -23.90 11.95
C TYR A 588 26.15 -22.94 10.89
N HIS A 589 26.07 -21.67 11.24
CA HIS A 589 25.57 -20.55 10.43
C HIS A 589 26.61 -19.43 10.44
N ASN A 590 26.93 -18.82 9.29
CA ASN A 590 28.00 -17.83 9.19
C ASN A 590 27.71 -16.65 8.25
N THR A 591 26.47 -16.28 8.04
CA THR A 591 26.07 -15.23 7.09
C THR A 591 26.74 -13.89 7.40
N ILE A 592 26.80 -13.48 8.67
CA ILE A 592 27.42 -12.19 9.07
C ILE A 592 28.92 -12.22 8.86
N ASP A 593 29.62 -13.27 9.34
CA ASP A 593 31.06 -13.41 9.22
C ASP A 593 31.51 -13.46 7.74
N ALA A 594 30.82 -14.25 6.92
CA ALA A 594 31.14 -14.38 5.50
C ALA A 594 31.04 -13.08 4.70
N ILE A 595 30.19 -12.15 5.14
CA ILE A 595 30.00 -10.84 4.52
C ILE A 595 30.95 -9.80 5.13
N GLY A 596 31.12 -9.80 6.44
CA GLY A 596 31.95 -8.85 7.17
C GLY A 596 33.46 -9.04 6.97
N ASP A 597 33.90 -10.27 6.74
CA ASP A 597 35.35 -10.62 6.63
C ASP A 597 35.97 -10.21 5.28
N LYS A 598 35.19 -9.74 4.32
CA LYS A 598 35.67 -9.32 2.98
C LYS A 598 35.58 -7.81 2.84
N ALA A 599 36.72 -7.14 2.65
CA ALA A 599 36.77 -5.69 2.45
C ALA A 599 35.73 -5.10 1.44
N PRO A 600 35.43 -5.75 0.29
CA PRO A 600 34.40 -5.22 -0.62
C PRO A 600 32.97 -5.28 -0.06
N THR A 601 32.69 -6.16 0.88
CA THR A 601 31.33 -6.40 1.43
C THR A 601 31.17 -5.91 2.88
N GLU A 602 32.24 -5.47 3.54
CA GLU A 602 32.23 -4.99 4.94
C GLU A 602 31.14 -3.93 5.18
N LYS A 603 30.92 -3.01 4.21
CA LYS A 603 29.85 -2.00 4.29
C LYS A 603 28.42 -2.57 4.30
N LYS A 604 28.25 -3.85 3.98
CA LYS A 604 26.97 -4.56 3.98
C LYS A 604 26.74 -5.41 5.23
N VAL A 605 27.57 -5.26 6.25
CA VAL A 605 27.46 -6.06 7.47
C VAL A 605 26.12 -5.85 8.19
N PHE A 606 25.55 -4.67 8.09
CA PHE A 606 24.26 -4.37 8.71
C PHE A 606 23.10 -5.02 7.94
N ASP A 607 23.15 -5.04 6.59
CA ASP A 607 22.21 -5.85 5.77
C ASP A 607 22.32 -7.33 6.17
N ALA A 608 23.55 -7.85 6.36
CA ALA A 608 23.78 -9.23 6.77
C ALA A 608 23.23 -9.58 8.16
N CYS A 609 23.13 -8.62 9.08
CA CYS A 609 22.49 -8.83 10.38
C CYS A 609 20.97 -9.07 10.22
N GLU A 610 20.30 -8.31 9.35
CA GLU A 610 18.88 -8.49 9.06
C GLU A 610 18.63 -9.86 8.37
N ASP A 611 19.45 -10.21 7.37
CA ASP A 611 19.41 -11.51 6.72
C ASP A 611 19.59 -12.65 7.71
N ALA A 612 20.59 -12.55 8.59
CA ALA A 612 20.86 -13.55 9.62
C ALA A 612 19.70 -13.75 10.60
N MET A 613 19.02 -12.68 11.03
CA MET A 613 17.84 -12.79 11.89
C MET A 613 16.70 -13.53 11.20
N GLN A 614 16.47 -13.28 9.91
CA GLN A 614 15.47 -14.00 9.11
C GLN A 614 15.83 -15.47 8.95
N GLU A 615 17.09 -15.77 8.64
CA GLU A 615 17.60 -17.13 8.50
C GLU A 615 17.53 -17.91 9.81
N LEU A 616 17.91 -17.29 10.93
CA LEU A 616 17.81 -17.91 12.27
C LEU A 616 16.35 -18.15 12.68
N SER A 617 15.45 -17.23 12.36
CA SER A 617 14.00 -17.44 12.55
C SER A 617 13.46 -18.58 11.68
N ASN A 618 13.96 -18.73 10.46
CA ASN A 618 13.56 -19.82 9.56
C ASN A 618 14.10 -21.18 10.05
N ILE A 619 15.37 -21.28 10.45
CA ILE A 619 15.92 -22.54 10.97
C ILE A 619 15.22 -22.98 12.25
N LEU A 620 14.82 -22.05 13.12
CA LEU A 620 14.00 -22.36 14.29
C LEU A 620 12.66 -23.00 13.90
N ARG A 621 11.98 -22.46 12.87
CA ARG A 621 10.74 -23.07 12.34
C ARG A 621 10.97 -24.46 11.79
N ILE A 622 12.08 -24.68 11.06
CA ILE A 622 12.48 -25.99 10.54
C ILE A 622 12.73 -26.97 11.70
N VAL A 623 13.49 -26.57 12.69
CA VAL A 623 13.77 -27.40 13.89
C VAL A 623 12.47 -27.79 14.57
N ILE A 624 11.57 -26.86 14.83
CA ILE A 624 10.31 -27.09 15.53
C ILE A 624 9.37 -28.00 14.71
N ASN A 625 9.20 -27.73 13.41
CA ASN A 625 8.18 -28.41 12.60
C ASN A 625 8.65 -29.71 11.97
N ASP A 626 9.94 -29.80 11.64
CA ASP A 626 10.48 -30.91 10.87
C ASP A 626 11.35 -31.88 11.70
N MET A 627 12.03 -31.36 12.75
CA MET A 627 13.06 -32.11 13.47
C MET A 627 12.66 -32.51 14.91
N GLN A 628 11.73 -31.84 15.55
CA GLN A 628 11.31 -32.15 16.94
C GLN A 628 10.16 -33.18 17.02
N GLY A 629 9.50 -33.48 15.96
CA GLY A 629 8.23 -34.18 15.93
C GLY A 629 8.37 -35.73 15.94
N THR A 630 9.34 -36.28 16.64
CA THR A 630 9.41 -37.77 16.81
C THR A 630 9.85 -38.14 18.20
#